data_17f0e0631e4dde15f7b75909c29ebbc1
#
_entry.id   17f0e0631e4dde15f7b75909c29ebbc1
#
_cell.length_a   1.000
_cell.length_b   1.000
_cell.length_c   1.000
_cell.angle_alpha   90.00
_cell.angle_beta   90.00
_cell.angle_gamma   90.00
#
_symmetry.space_group_name_H-M   'P 1'
#
loop_
_entity.id
_entity.type
_entity.pdbx_description
1 polymer ?
#
loop_
_entity_poly.entity_id
_entity_poly.type
_entity_poly.pdbx_seq_one_letter_code
_entity_poly.pdbx_strand_id
1 'polypeptide(L)'
;MLARDWYYNERRQIGLDTAVASIYDQHDDSDIRARAALSMLGVQRGWRVADIGCGNGVLACEAAMMGAEVDAIDISPAMLALAKIQASDRRVAIRTQSAGLLSFAYQPDTYDLMVSEFTLHHLPDFWKAVALSRIHAALKPGANFYLRDIVFVSMPDGSERDVEAWADFNIKNHDFARDSVVTHMRDEYSTFGWVMERMLTDVGFELISADYHAPLHGTYLLRKPKPGEQS
;
A
#
# COMPACT_ATOMS: atom_id res chain seq x y z
N MET A 1 -29.86 -10.66 -8.91
CA MET A 1 -28.95 -9.95 -8.00
C MET A 1 -29.04 -8.47 -8.36
N LEU A 2 -29.48 -7.60 -7.46
CA LEU A 2 -29.53 -6.16 -7.72
C LEU A 2 -28.13 -5.67 -8.08
N ALA A 3 -28.02 -4.84 -9.13
CA ALA A 3 -26.76 -4.22 -9.49
C ALA A 3 -26.24 -3.42 -8.27
N ARG A 4 -24.97 -3.63 -7.90
CA ARG A 4 -24.34 -2.88 -6.81
C ARG A 4 -23.79 -1.56 -7.35
N ASP A 5 -24.66 -0.72 -7.87
CA ASP A 5 -24.33 0.59 -8.43
C ASP A 5 -23.74 1.59 -7.40
N TRP A 6 -23.96 1.31 -6.11
CA TRP A 6 -23.36 1.99 -4.97
C TRP A 6 -21.92 1.55 -4.64
N TYR A 7 -21.40 0.51 -5.32
CA TYR A 7 -20.05 0.01 -5.06
C TYR A 7 -19.00 0.99 -5.60
N TYR A 8 -17.96 1.29 -4.80
CA TYR A 8 -16.92 2.23 -5.18
C TYR A 8 -16.15 1.74 -6.42
N ASN A 9 -16.01 2.60 -7.39
CA ASN A 9 -15.26 2.31 -8.60
C ASN A 9 -13.80 2.75 -8.47
N GLU A 10 -12.93 1.85 -8.05
CA GLU A 10 -11.49 2.07 -7.90
C GLU A 10 -10.84 2.57 -9.22
N ARG A 11 -11.41 2.21 -10.39
CA ARG A 11 -10.85 2.58 -11.70
C ARG A 11 -10.99 4.07 -12.03
N ARG A 12 -11.68 4.84 -11.23
CA ARG A 12 -11.76 6.31 -11.42
C ARG A 12 -10.42 7.01 -11.30
N GLN A 13 -9.45 6.39 -10.66
CA GLN A 13 -8.14 6.97 -10.36
C GLN A 13 -7.05 6.58 -11.37
N ILE A 14 -7.32 5.66 -12.30
CA ILE A 14 -6.33 5.22 -13.32
C ILE A 14 -5.77 6.39 -14.14
N GLY A 15 -6.51 7.50 -14.28
CA GLY A 15 -6.06 8.70 -14.99
C GLY A 15 -4.97 9.51 -14.27
N LEU A 16 -4.89 9.38 -12.94
CA LEU A 16 -3.88 10.06 -12.11
C LEU A 16 -2.53 9.33 -12.18
N ASP A 17 -2.56 7.99 -12.28
CA ASP A 17 -1.38 7.12 -12.21
C ASP A 17 -0.46 7.24 -13.44
N THR A 18 -0.98 7.56 -14.62
CA THR A 18 -0.16 7.67 -15.84
C THR A 18 0.79 8.88 -15.82
N ALA A 19 0.40 9.97 -15.16
CA ALA A 19 1.28 11.13 -14.97
C ALA A 19 2.37 10.86 -13.92
N VAL A 20 2.07 9.99 -12.96
CA VAL A 20 2.95 9.63 -11.84
C VAL A 20 3.94 8.53 -12.24
N ALA A 21 3.60 7.66 -13.19
CA ALA A 21 4.48 6.58 -13.64
C ALA A 21 5.86 7.04 -14.10
N SER A 22 5.95 8.23 -14.74
CA SER A 22 7.22 8.82 -15.18
C SER A 22 8.10 9.34 -14.03
N ILE A 23 7.49 9.58 -12.85
CA ILE A 23 8.18 10.11 -11.66
C ILE A 23 8.77 8.95 -10.84
N TYR A 24 8.11 7.79 -10.80
CA TYR A 24 8.58 6.61 -10.06
C TYR A 24 9.87 5.99 -10.61
N ASP A 25 10.23 6.26 -11.87
CA ASP A 25 11.43 5.71 -12.51
C ASP A 25 12.74 6.42 -12.08
N GLN A 26 12.65 7.49 -11.28
CA GLN A 26 13.80 8.35 -10.96
C GLN A 26 14.34 8.21 -9.52
N HIS A 27 13.78 7.31 -8.68
CA HIS A 27 14.21 7.22 -7.28
C HIS A 27 15.16 6.04 -7.06
N ASP A 28 16.44 6.35 -7.02
CA ASP A 28 17.58 5.42 -6.87
C ASP A 28 17.58 4.65 -5.52
N ASP A 29 16.84 5.12 -4.50
CA ASP A 29 16.79 4.53 -3.16
C ASP A 29 15.60 3.59 -2.90
N SER A 30 14.68 3.42 -3.84
CA SER A 30 13.47 2.60 -3.66
C SER A 30 13.81 1.13 -3.41
N ASP A 31 14.81 0.61 -4.09
CA ASP A 31 15.31 -0.76 -3.95
C ASP A 31 15.89 -1.03 -2.56
N ILE A 32 16.70 -0.08 -2.07
CA ILE A 32 17.34 -0.17 -0.75
C ILE A 32 16.27 -0.19 0.34
N ARG A 33 15.27 0.69 0.24
CA ARG A 33 14.17 0.78 1.19
C ARG A 33 13.31 -0.48 1.17
N ALA A 34 12.91 -0.97 -0.01
CA ALA A 34 12.13 -2.19 -0.17
C ALA A 34 12.86 -3.40 0.43
N ARG A 35 14.15 -3.56 0.13
CA ARG A 35 14.99 -4.63 0.67
C ARG A 35 15.11 -4.54 2.19
N ALA A 36 15.30 -3.34 2.74
CA ALA A 36 15.39 -3.13 4.18
C ALA A 36 14.07 -3.51 4.88
N ALA A 37 12.93 -3.08 4.35
CA ALA A 37 11.61 -3.42 4.87
C ALA A 37 11.36 -4.93 4.84
N LEU A 38 11.60 -5.60 3.70
CA LEU A 38 11.42 -7.05 3.57
C LEU A 38 12.35 -7.85 4.46
N SER A 39 13.59 -7.38 4.67
CA SER A 39 14.55 -8.01 5.60
C SER A 39 14.09 -7.88 7.05
N MET A 40 13.57 -6.70 7.44
CA MET A 40 12.99 -6.46 8.76
C MET A 40 11.76 -7.37 8.99
N LEU A 41 10.94 -7.56 7.95
CA LEU A 41 9.77 -8.44 7.98
C LEU A 41 10.14 -9.93 7.96
N GLY A 42 11.40 -10.27 7.78
CA GLY A 42 11.92 -11.65 7.82
C GLY A 42 11.43 -12.51 6.66
N VAL A 43 11.23 -11.92 5.47
CA VAL A 43 10.79 -12.65 4.27
C VAL A 43 11.72 -13.84 4.00
N GLN A 44 11.14 -15.00 3.74
CA GLN A 44 11.84 -16.26 3.53
C GLN A 44 11.50 -16.87 2.17
N ARG A 45 12.40 -17.72 1.70
CA ARG A 45 12.17 -18.53 0.50
C ARG A 45 10.90 -19.36 0.66
N GLY A 46 10.07 -19.36 -0.36
CA GLY A 46 8.81 -20.10 -0.42
C GLY A 46 7.63 -19.44 0.29
N TRP A 47 7.83 -18.27 0.93
CA TRP A 47 6.71 -17.50 1.41
C TRP A 47 5.84 -17.03 0.25
N ARG A 48 4.54 -17.00 0.48
CA ARG A 48 3.61 -16.38 -0.42
C ARG A 48 3.35 -14.94 0.00
N VAL A 49 3.75 -14.00 -0.86
CA VAL A 49 3.66 -12.54 -0.60
C VAL A 49 2.70 -11.91 -1.58
N ALA A 50 1.82 -11.03 -1.10
CA ALA A 50 1.02 -10.15 -1.96
C ALA A 50 1.45 -8.70 -1.77
N ASP A 51 1.76 -8.03 -2.88
CA ASP A 51 2.03 -6.60 -2.97
C ASP A 51 0.84 -5.93 -3.65
N ILE A 52 0.00 -5.22 -2.88
CA ILE A 52 -1.25 -4.62 -3.36
C ILE A 52 -1.07 -3.12 -3.56
N GLY A 53 -1.25 -2.68 -4.81
CA GLY A 53 -0.80 -1.39 -5.28
C GLY A 53 0.69 -1.43 -5.57
N CYS A 54 1.15 -2.48 -6.24
CA CYS A 54 2.58 -2.76 -6.43
C CYS A 54 3.32 -1.72 -7.29
N GLY A 55 2.59 -0.81 -7.96
CA GLY A 55 3.17 0.18 -8.84
C GLY A 55 4.10 -0.45 -9.88
N ASN A 56 5.32 0.11 -10.02
CA ASN A 56 6.35 -0.42 -10.92
C ASN A 56 7.00 -1.73 -10.45
N GLY A 57 6.58 -2.30 -9.30
CA GLY A 57 6.95 -3.66 -8.87
C GLY A 57 8.29 -3.76 -8.15
N VAL A 58 8.87 -2.68 -7.66
CA VAL A 58 10.16 -2.72 -6.95
C VAL A 58 10.11 -3.65 -5.74
N LEU A 59 9.13 -3.47 -4.84
CA LEU A 59 9.00 -4.31 -3.64
C LEU A 59 8.70 -5.77 -4.02
N ALA A 60 7.80 -5.99 -4.97
CA ALA A 60 7.48 -7.33 -5.48
C ALA A 60 8.72 -8.06 -6.02
N CYS A 61 9.56 -7.36 -6.78
CA CYS A 61 10.81 -7.93 -7.33
C CYS A 61 11.83 -8.23 -6.24
N GLU A 62 12.00 -7.34 -5.25
CA GLU A 62 12.91 -7.58 -4.11
C GLU A 62 12.46 -8.79 -3.29
N ALA A 63 11.16 -8.96 -3.02
CA ALA A 63 10.63 -10.14 -2.35
C ALA A 63 10.89 -11.43 -3.16
N ALA A 64 10.71 -11.36 -4.49
CA ALA A 64 11.01 -12.48 -5.38
C ALA A 64 12.51 -12.83 -5.41
N MET A 65 13.41 -11.83 -5.35
CA MET A 65 14.86 -12.05 -5.23
C MET A 65 15.23 -12.76 -3.91
N MET A 66 14.47 -12.55 -2.83
CA MET A 66 14.61 -13.28 -1.56
C MET A 66 14.03 -14.70 -1.64
N GLY A 67 13.41 -15.07 -2.76
CA GLY A 67 12.88 -16.41 -3.04
C GLY A 67 11.42 -16.61 -2.65
N ALA A 68 10.68 -15.53 -2.41
CA ALA A 68 9.24 -15.58 -2.18
C ALA A 68 8.47 -15.82 -3.50
N GLU A 69 7.28 -16.40 -3.40
CA GLU A 69 6.28 -16.46 -4.46
C GLU A 69 5.41 -15.20 -4.36
N VAL A 70 5.48 -14.33 -5.37
CA VAL A 70 4.89 -13.00 -5.27
C VAL A 70 3.71 -12.81 -6.21
N ASP A 71 2.57 -12.39 -5.66
CA ASP A 71 1.45 -11.80 -6.37
C ASP A 71 1.62 -10.26 -6.33
N ALA A 72 1.84 -9.65 -7.49
CA ALA A 72 1.97 -8.20 -7.68
C ALA A 72 0.66 -7.66 -8.28
N ILE A 73 -0.09 -6.91 -7.49
CA ILE A 73 -1.44 -6.49 -7.81
C ILE A 73 -1.47 -4.98 -7.99
N ASP A 74 -1.94 -4.51 -9.13
CA ASP A 74 -2.17 -3.08 -9.38
C ASP A 74 -3.37 -2.88 -10.30
N ILE A 75 -4.07 -1.77 -10.13
CA ILE A 75 -5.22 -1.43 -10.96
C ILE A 75 -4.79 -0.81 -12.30
N SER A 76 -3.60 -0.25 -12.36
CA SER A 76 -3.03 0.42 -13.54
C SER A 76 -2.31 -0.57 -14.47
N PRO A 77 -2.78 -0.78 -15.70
CA PRO A 77 -2.07 -1.60 -16.66
C PRO A 77 -0.68 -1.08 -17.01
N ALA A 78 -0.47 0.24 -16.95
CA ALA A 78 0.82 0.88 -17.20
C ALA A 78 1.83 0.49 -16.12
N MET A 79 1.43 0.56 -14.84
CA MET A 79 2.27 0.13 -13.71
C MET A 79 2.62 -1.36 -13.81
N LEU A 80 1.65 -2.22 -14.13
CA LEU A 80 1.92 -3.64 -14.32
C LEU A 80 2.87 -3.94 -15.50
N ALA A 81 2.86 -3.10 -16.53
CA ALA A 81 3.83 -3.22 -17.62
C ALA A 81 5.25 -2.91 -17.13
N LEU A 82 5.42 -1.85 -16.34
CA LEU A 82 6.69 -1.50 -15.71
C LEU A 82 7.15 -2.60 -14.73
N ALA A 83 6.26 -3.13 -13.90
CA ALA A 83 6.57 -4.23 -12.99
C ALA A 83 7.09 -5.48 -13.72
N LYS A 84 6.53 -5.80 -14.89
CA LYS A 84 7.03 -6.91 -15.73
C LYS A 84 8.41 -6.65 -16.31
N ILE A 85 8.70 -5.42 -16.72
CA ILE A 85 10.03 -5.00 -17.20
C ILE A 85 11.03 -5.15 -16.06
N GLN A 86 10.73 -4.59 -14.87
CA GLN A 86 11.55 -4.69 -13.68
C GLN A 86 11.87 -6.16 -13.32
N ALA A 87 10.86 -7.03 -13.35
CA ALA A 87 11.03 -8.44 -13.05
C ALA A 87 11.94 -9.14 -14.08
N SER A 88 11.77 -8.81 -15.37
CA SER A 88 12.62 -9.32 -16.44
C SER A 88 14.08 -8.92 -16.27
N ASP A 89 14.33 -7.63 -16.00
CA ASP A 89 15.68 -7.07 -15.85
C ASP A 89 16.41 -7.68 -14.64
N ARG A 90 15.66 -7.92 -13.55
CA ARG A 90 16.18 -8.57 -12.34
C ARG A 90 16.18 -10.10 -12.41
N ARG A 91 15.67 -10.70 -13.50
CA ARG A 91 15.58 -12.14 -13.74
C ARG A 91 14.81 -12.87 -12.63
N VAL A 92 13.72 -12.29 -12.17
CA VAL A 92 12.80 -12.88 -11.19
C VAL A 92 11.41 -13.09 -11.78
N ALA A 93 10.63 -13.98 -11.16
CA ALA A 93 9.25 -14.24 -11.55
C ALA A 93 8.29 -13.62 -10.52
N ILE A 94 7.36 -12.80 -10.99
CA ILE A 94 6.23 -12.29 -10.23
C ILE A 94 4.92 -12.58 -10.97
N ARG A 95 3.84 -12.84 -10.27
CA ARG A 95 2.50 -12.99 -10.87
C ARG A 95 1.79 -11.65 -10.84
N THR A 96 1.63 -11.00 -11.99
CA THR A 96 0.93 -9.71 -12.07
C THR A 96 -0.57 -9.90 -12.26
N GLN A 97 -1.39 -9.12 -11.52
CA GLN A 97 -2.84 -9.14 -11.61
C GLN A 97 -3.41 -7.72 -11.70
N SER A 98 -4.26 -7.47 -12.71
CA SER A 98 -4.96 -6.18 -12.86
C SER A 98 -6.18 -6.14 -11.96
N ALA A 99 -5.99 -5.71 -10.72
CA ALA A 99 -7.01 -5.54 -9.70
C ALA A 99 -6.59 -4.46 -8.71
N GLY A 100 -7.53 -3.93 -7.95
CA GLY A 100 -7.26 -3.02 -6.83
C GLY A 100 -7.63 -3.65 -5.49
N LEU A 101 -7.57 -2.84 -4.43
CA LEU A 101 -7.87 -3.24 -3.05
C LEU A 101 -9.27 -3.86 -2.88
N LEU A 102 -10.24 -3.44 -3.69
CA LEU A 102 -11.63 -3.93 -3.60
C LEU A 102 -11.97 -4.99 -4.65
N SER A 103 -11.23 -5.08 -5.74
CA SER A 103 -11.52 -6.00 -6.86
C SER A 103 -10.62 -7.23 -6.87
N PHE A 104 -9.54 -7.25 -6.12
CA PHE A 104 -8.68 -8.43 -5.99
C PHE A 104 -9.45 -9.62 -5.38
N ALA A 105 -9.23 -10.80 -5.96
CA ALA A 105 -9.88 -12.04 -5.51
C ALA A 105 -9.10 -12.68 -4.34
N TYR A 106 -9.26 -12.11 -3.16
CA TYR A 106 -8.62 -12.60 -1.94
C TYR A 106 -9.00 -14.05 -1.63
N GLN A 107 -7.99 -14.88 -1.36
CA GLN A 107 -8.18 -16.25 -0.90
C GLN A 107 -7.86 -16.30 0.59
N PRO A 108 -8.75 -16.85 1.45
CA PRO A 108 -8.51 -16.92 2.88
C PRO A 108 -7.22 -17.68 3.24
N ASP A 109 -6.56 -17.26 4.30
CA ASP A 109 -5.40 -17.92 4.92
C ASP A 109 -4.31 -18.33 3.92
N THR A 110 -4.03 -17.45 2.96
CA THR A 110 -3.17 -17.78 1.82
C THR A 110 -1.77 -17.17 1.94
N TYR A 111 -1.66 -15.94 2.45
CA TYR A 111 -0.42 -15.18 2.41
C TYR A 111 0.35 -15.23 3.72
N ASP A 112 1.67 -15.39 3.61
CA ASP A 112 2.62 -15.29 4.73
C ASP A 112 2.96 -13.83 5.05
N LEU A 113 2.82 -12.95 4.05
CA LEU A 113 2.98 -11.50 4.17
C LEU A 113 2.10 -10.82 3.13
N MET A 114 1.43 -9.75 3.53
CA MET A 114 0.84 -8.81 2.58
C MET A 114 1.45 -7.43 2.80
N VAL A 115 1.63 -6.70 1.71
CA VAL A 115 2.19 -5.35 1.71
C VAL A 115 1.28 -4.43 0.91
N SER A 116 1.17 -3.18 1.35
CA SER A 116 0.56 -2.10 0.58
C SER A 116 1.27 -0.80 0.90
N GLU A 117 1.83 -0.14 -0.12
CA GLU A 117 2.46 1.16 0.02
C GLU A 117 1.73 2.20 -0.83
N PHE A 118 1.36 3.33 -0.23
CA PHE A 118 0.76 4.49 -0.90
C PHE A 118 -0.44 4.17 -1.79
N THR A 119 -1.35 3.33 -1.29
CA THR A 119 -2.49 2.83 -2.09
C THR A 119 -3.83 3.03 -1.38
N LEU A 120 -3.84 2.89 -0.05
CA LEU A 120 -5.09 2.88 0.72
C LEU A 120 -5.75 4.26 0.74
N HIS A 121 -4.97 5.35 0.67
CA HIS A 121 -5.48 6.72 0.62
C HIS A 121 -6.35 7.01 -0.63
N HIS A 122 -6.30 6.18 -1.63
CA HIS A 122 -7.21 6.27 -2.78
C HIS A 122 -8.66 5.83 -2.47
N LEU A 123 -8.91 5.23 -1.31
CA LEU A 123 -10.23 4.78 -0.90
C LEU A 123 -10.82 5.68 0.20
N PRO A 124 -12.11 6.04 0.12
CA PRO A 124 -12.83 6.59 1.27
C PRO A 124 -12.78 5.63 2.48
N ASP A 125 -12.85 6.14 3.71
CA ASP A 125 -12.63 5.37 4.94
C ASP A 125 -13.50 4.12 5.07
N PHE A 126 -14.77 4.20 4.66
CA PHE A 126 -15.64 3.02 4.60
C PHE A 126 -15.02 1.90 3.74
N TRP A 127 -14.47 2.24 2.58
CA TRP A 127 -13.88 1.28 1.66
C TRP A 127 -12.49 0.84 2.08
N LYS A 128 -11.74 1.68 2.82
CA LYS A 128 -10.51 1.26 3.50
C LYS A 128 -10.80 0.13 4.47
N ALA A 129 -11.80 0.29 5.35
CA ALA A 129 -12.18 -0.74 6.31
C ALA A 129 -12.59 -2.05 5.62
N VAL A 130 -13.32 -1.98 4.49
CA VAL A 130 -13.69 -3.17 3.69
C VAL A 130 -12.44 -3.83 3.09
N ALA A 131 -11.51 -3.06 2.54
CA ALA A 131 -10.26 -3.59 1.99
C ALA A 131 -9.39 -4.25 3.07
N LEU A 132 -9.21 -3.58 4.20
CA LEU A 132 -8.46 -4.08 5.35
C LEU A 132 -9.03 -5.39 5.90
N SER A 133 -10.37 -5.51 5.97
CA SER A 133 -11.04 -6.76 6.36
C SER A 133 -10.73 -7.92 5.40
N ARG A 134 -10.65 -7.65 4.09
CA ARG A 134 -10.29 -8.66 3.08
C ARG A 134 -8.81 -9.06 3.17
N ILE A 135 -7.92 -8.10 3.39
CA ILE A 135 -6.49 -8.33 3.62
C ILE A 135 -6.31 -9.21 4.86
N HIS A 136 -6.98 -8.85 5.97
CA HIS A 136 -6.95 -9.64 7.19
C HIS A 136 -7.40 -11.08 6.96
N ALA A 137 -8.51 -11.30 6.25
CA ALA A 137 -9.00 -12.64 5.94
C ALA A 137 -8.03 -13.46 5.08
N ALA A 138 -7.29 -12.82 4.17
CA ALA A 138 -6.37 -13.48 3.24
C ALA A 138 -5.03 -13.88 3.87
N LEU A 139 -4.63 -13.22 4.95
CA LEU A 139 -3.43 -13.56 5.70
C LEU A 139 -3.61 -14.86 6.47
N LYS A 140 -2.57 -15.68 6.53
CA LYS A 140 -2.49 -16.82 7.44
C LYS A 140 -2.52 -16.34 8.91
N PRO A 141 -3.04 -17.14 9.85
CA PRO A 141 -2.92 -16.85 11.27
C PRO A 141 -1.45 -16.68 11.70
N GLY A 142 -1.14 -15.56 12.35
CA GLY A 142 0.21 -15.17 12.75
C GLY A 142 1.03 -14.46 11.67
N ALA A 143 0.49 -14.31 10.45
CA ALA A 143 1.15 -13.60 9.36
C ALA A 143 1.05 -12.08 9.52
N ASN A 144 1.97 -11.37 8.88
CA ASN A 144 2.09 -9.93 8.97
C ASN A 144 1.43 -9.20 7.78
N PHE A 145 0.93 -8.00 8.07
CA PHE A 145 0.60 -6.98 7.09
C PHE A 145 1.49 -5.75 7.33
N TYR A 146 2.19 -5.34 6.29
CA TYR A 146 2.96 -4.11 6.29
C TYR A 146 2.23 -3.07 5.46
N LEU A 147 1.87 -1.96 6.11
CA LEU A 147 1.18 -0.84 5.49
C LEU A 147 2.03 0.41 5.61
N ARG A 148 2.23 1.11 4.51
CA ARG A 148 2.79 2.46 4.48
C ARG A 148 1.87 3.35 3.67
N ASP A 149 1.41 4.46 4.27
CA ASP A 149 0.45 5.32 3.56
C ASP A 149 0.55 6.79 3.99
N ILE A 150 -0.11 7.64 3.24
CA ILE A 150 -0.23 9.07 3.55
C ILE A 150 -1.31 9.25 4.60
N VAL A 151 -0.92 9.77 5.77
CA VAL A 151 -1.80 10.04 6.90
C VAL A 151 -1.45 11.37 7.55
N PHE A 152 -2.44 12.07 8.07
CA PHE A 152 -2.22 13.25 8.89
C PHE A 152 -1.70 12.83 10.27
N VAL A 153 -0.55 13.38 10.64
CA VAL A 153 0.12 13.03 11.91
C VAL A 153 -0.39 13.90 13.04
N SER A 154 -0.56 15.19 12.79
CA SER A 154 -1.06 16.12 13.78
C SER A 154 -2.57 15.96 14.04
N MET A 155 -3.02 16.50 15.18
CA MET A 155 -4.44 16.70 15.42
C MET A 155 -5.02 17.72 14.42
N PRO A 156 -6.36 17.74 14.22
CA PRO A 156 -6.99 18.57 13.17
C PRO A 156 -6.58 20.05 13.18
N ASP A 157 -6.26 20.62 14.32
CA ASP A 157 -5.79 22.01 14.48
C ASP A 157 -4.37 22.25 13.92
N GLY A 158 -3.58 21.18 13.72
CA GLY A 158 -2.25 21.24 13.13
C GLY A 158 -2.16 20.75 11.70
N SER A 159 -3.23 20.16 11.17
CA SER A 159 -3.21 19.45 9.88
C SER A 159 -2.92 20.35 8.67
N GLU A 160 -3.37 21.61 8.67
CA GLU A 160 -3.06 22.56 7.58
C GLU A 160 -1.55 22.78 7.45
N ARG A 161 -0.86 22.89 8.57
CA ARG A 161 0.60 23.05 8.61
C ARG A 161 1.33 21.79 8.11
N ASP A 162 0.80 20.61 8.44
CA ASP A 162 1.34 19.34 7.94
C ASP A 162 1.18 19.23 6.42
N VAL A 163 0.02 19.66 5.89
CA VAL A 163 -0.23 19.72 4.44
C VAL A 163 0.73 20.66 3.74
N GLU A 164 0.93 21.87 4.28
CA GLU A 164 1.87 22.84 3.71
C GLU A 164 3.30 22.28 3.70
N ALA A 165 3.75 21.67 4.81
CA ALA A 165 5.08 21.07 4.91
C ALA A 165 5.24 19.90 3.94
N TRP A 166 4.22 19.07 3.76
CA TRP A 166 4.21 17.98 2.80
C TRP A 166 4.25 18.48 1.35
N ALA A 167 3.48 19.52 1.04
CA ALA A 167 3.49 20.16 -0.26
C ALA A 167 4.88 20.69 -0.61
N ASP A 168 5.46 21.46 0.30
CA ASP A 168 6.81 22.02 0.15
C ASP A 168 7.87 20.95 -0.03
N PHE A 169 7.78 19.86 0.74
CA PHE A 169 8.71 18.75 0.65
C PHE A 169 8.64 18.06 -0.72
N ASN A 170 7.44 17.76 -1.22
CA ASN A 170 7.27 17.08 -2.50
C ASN A 170 7.66 17.96 -3.69
N ILE A 171 7.32 19.23 -3.67
CA ILE A 171 7.73 20.19 -4.72
C ILE A 171 9.25 20.33 -4.77
N LYS A 172 9.93 20.38 -3.63
CA LYS A 172 11.39 20.58 -3.55
C LYS A 172 12.21 19.33 -3.86
N ASN A 173 11.73 18.16 -3.44
CA ASN A 173 12.56 16.95 -3.45
C ASN A 173 12.13 15.92 -4.50
N HIS A 174 10.90 16.02 -5.01
CA HIS A 174 10.34 15.02 -5.93
C HIS A 174 9.82 15.61 -7.23
N ASP A 175 10.06 16.90 -7.47
CA ASP A 175 9.64 17.63 -8.68
C ASP A 175 8.12 17.54 -8.96
N PHE A 176 7.32 17.36 -7.90
CA PHE A 176 5.87 17.35 -8.02
C PHE A 176 5.37 18.73 -8.44
N ALA A 177 4.53 18.77 -9.46
CA ALA A 177 3.80 19.99 -9.78
C ALA A 177 2.85 20.34 -8.62
N ARG A 178 2.74 21.66 -8.31
CA ARG A 178 1.81 22.13 -7.28
C ARG A 178 0.38 21.59 -7.47
N ASP A 179 -0.06 21.48 -8.72
CA ASP A 179 -1.39 20.97 -9.07
C ASP A 179 -1.57 19.49 -8.67
N SER A 180 -0.52 18.68 -8.69
CA SER A 180 -0.57 17.28 -8.22
C SER A 180 -0.80 17.22 -6.72
N VAL A 181 -0.13 18.07 -5.95
CA VAL A 181 -0.33 18.19 -4.49
C VAL A 181 -1.76 18.64 -4.17
N VAL A 182 -2.26 19.65 -4.88
CA VAL A 182 -3.63 20.15 -4.69
C VAL A 182 -4.65 19.07 -5.04
N THR A 183 -4.42 18.32 -6.12
CA THR A 183 -5.29 17.22 -6.54
C THR A 183 -5.31 16.11 -5.47
N HIS A 184 -4.16 15.71 -4.94
CA HIS A 184 -4.08 14.74 -3.86
C HIS A 184 -4.93 15.18 -2.66
N MET A 185 -4.72 16.40 -2.18
CA MET A 185 -5.43 16.90 -0.99
C MET A 185 -6.94 17.04 -1.18
N ARG A 186 -7.39 17.37 -2.40
CA ARG A 186 -8.80 17.59 -2.72
C ARG A 186 -9.55 16.33 -3.10
N ASP A 187 -8.90 15.44 -3.86
CA ASP A 187 -9.57 14.36 -4.59
C ASP A 187 -9.20 12.96 -4.06
N GLU A 188 -8.21 12.86 -3.17
CA GLU A 188 -7.82 11.63 -2.49
C GLU A 188 -8.28 11.62 -1.02
N TYR A 189 -8.23 10.47 -0.38
CA TYR A 189 -8.89 10.24 0.90
C TYR A 189 -7.88 9.90 2.00
N SER A 190 -6.79 10.68 2.12
CA SER A 190 -5.89 10.56 3.26
C SER A 190 -6.64 10.79 4.57
N THR A 191 -6.36 9.99 5.58
CA THR A 191 -7.03 10.08 6.89
C THR A 191 -6.02 10.39 8.00
N PHE A 192 -6.50 10.60 9.22
CA PHE A 192 -5.61 10.78 10.38
C PHE A 192 -5.00 9.45 10.81
N GLY A 193 -3.75 9.48 11.31
CA GLY A 193 -3.07 8.29 11.81
C GLY A 193 -3.88 7.55 12.87
N TRP A 194 -4.46 8.26 13.83
CA TRP A 194 -5.31 7.66 14.87
C TRP A 194 -6.60 7.03 14.31
N VAL A 195 -7.14 7.54 13.21
CA VAL A 195 -8.29 6.91 12.52
C VAL A 195 -7.83 5.62 11.85
N MET A 196 -6.66 5.65 11.20
CA MET A 196 -6.07 4.46 10.57
C MET A 196 -5.80 3.36 11.61
N GLU A 197 -5.15 3.68 12.72
CA GLU A 197 -4.88 2.73 13.82
C GLU A 197 -6.19 2.11 14.34
N ARG A 198 -7.23 2.93 14.52
CA ARG A 198 -8.53 2.45 14.96
C ARG A 198 -9.15 1.49 13.95
N MET A 199 -9.13 1.83 12.65
CA MET A 199 -9.63 0.93 11.60
C MET A 199 -8.88 -0.41 11.58
N LEU A 200 -7.55 -0.37 11.68
CA LEU A 200 -6.69 -1.56 11.69
C LEU A 200 -7.03 -2.48 12.86
N THR A 201 -7.15 -1.92 14.06
CA THR A 201 -7.47 -2.71 15.27
C THR A 201 -8.91 -3.24 15.26
N ASP A 202 -9.89 -2.43 14.83
CA ASP A 202 -11.30 -2.86 14.76
C ASP A 202 -11.54 -3.95 13.70
N VAL A 203 -10.71 -4.02 12.65
CA VAL A 203 -10.74 -5.10 11.67
C VAL A 203 -10.18 -6.42 12.24
N GLY A 204 -9.44 -6.36 13.34
CA GLY A 204 -8.91 -7.53 14.04
C GLY A 204 -7.40 -7.72 13.95
N PHE A 205 -6.66 -6.74 13.43
CA PHE A 205 -5.21 -6.77 13.49
C PHE A 205 -4.68 -6.45 14.88
N GLU A 206 -3.60 -7.11 15.26
CA GLU A 206 -2.72 -6.67 16.33
C GLU A 206 -1.75 -5.63 15.76
N LEU A 207 -1.75 -4.43 16.30
CA LEU A 207 -0.82 -3.37 15.94
C LEU A 207 0.52 -3.61 16.67
N ILE A 208 1.56 -4.00 15.93
CA ILE A 208 2.90 -4.25 16.47
C ILE A 208 3.68 -2.94 16.58
N SER A 209 3.66 -2.12 15.53
CA SER A 209 4.20 -0.76 15.55
C SER A 209 3.43 0.17 14.64
N ALA A 210 3.44 1.46 15.01
CA ALA A 210 3.01 2.57 14.18
C ALA A 210 4.08 3.66 14.27
N ASP A 211 4.73 3.93 13.14
CA ASP A 211 5.80 4.90 13.04
C ASP A 211 5.37 6.02 12.10
N TYR A 212 5.46 7.25 12.60
CA TYR A 212 5.07 8.43 11.85
C TYR A 212 6.27 9.23 11.41
N HIS A 213 6.32 9.51 10.12
CA HIS A 213 7.41 10.28 9.50
C HIS A 213 6.85 11.58 8.93
N ALA A 214 7.47 12.69 9.33
CA ALA A 214 7.11 13.97 8.74
C ALA A 214 7.39 13.97 7.21
N PRO A 215 6.59 14.64 6.41
CA PRO A 215 5.46 15.44 6.85
C PRO A 215 4.10 14.72 6.96
N LEU A 216 3.81 13.66 6.21
CA LEU A 216 2.49 12.99 6.23
C LEU A 216 2.60 11.48 5.93
N HIS A 217 3.51 10.76 6.54
CA HIS A 217 3.63 9.32 6.31
C HIS A 217 3.44 8.52 7.59
N GLY A 218 2.61 7.47 7.53
CA GLY A 218 2.49 6.46 8.56
C GLY A 218 2.96 5.10 8.03
N THR A 219 3.74 4.40 8.84
CA THR A 219 4.19 3.04 8.58
C THR A 219 3.68 2.16 9.71
N TYR A 220 2.95 1.10 9.38
CA TYR A 220 2.31 0.22 10.35
C TYR A 220 2.79 -1.22 10.10
N LEU A 221 3.26 -1.87 11.16
CA LEU A 221 3.46 -3.31 11.20
C LEU A 221 2.32 -3.94 11.98
N LEU A 222 1.64 -4.87 11.36
CA LEU A 222 0.43 -5.49 11.84
C LEU A 222 0.55 -7.00 11.78
N ARG A 223 -0.11 -7.69 12.70
CA ARG A 223 -0.16 -9.16 12.71
C ARG A 223 -1.62 -9.62 12.73
N LYS A 224 -1.94 -10.63 11.95
CA LYS A 224 -3.19 -11.39 12.14
C LYS A 224 -3.00 -12.30 13.35
N PRO A 225 -3.76 -12.14 14.45
CA PRO A 225 -3.62 -13.01 15.63
C PRO A 225 -3.85 -14.49 15.28
N LYS A 226 -3.22 -15.39 16.01
CA LYS A 226 -3.53 -16.82 15.93
C LYS A 226 -4.84 -17.11 16.67
N PRO A 227 -5.56 -18.18 16.29
CA PRO A 227 -6.73 -18.63 17.04
C PRO A 227 -6.39 -18.81 18.52
N GLY A 228 -7.14 -18.14 19.40
CA GLY A 228 -6.95 -18.17 20.84
C GLY A 228 -6.00 -17.11 21.42
N GLU A 229 -5.34 -16.28 20.61
CA GLU A 229 -4.51 -15.13 21.05
C GLU A 229 -5.31 -13.81 21.15
N GLN A 230 -6.63 -13.81 20.99
CA GLN A 230 -7.43 -12.58 21.12
C GLN A 230 -7.45 -12.12 22.58
N SER A 231 -6.91 -10.91 22.78
CA SER A 231 -6.95 -10.16 24.04
C SER A 231 -8.32 -9.48 24.25
#